data_fa48bd37f48001e934b6704d373f7cf9
#
_entry.id   fa48bd37f48001e934b6704d373f7cf9
#
_cell.length_a   1.000
_cell.length_b   1.000
_cell.length_c   1.000
_cell.angle_alpha   90.00
_cell.angle_beta   90.00
_cell.angle_gamma   90.00
#
_symmetry.space_group_name_H-M   'P 1'
#
loop_
_entity.id
_entity.type
_entity.pdbx_description
1 polymer ?
#
loop_
_entity_poly.entity_id
_entity_poly.type
_entity_poly.pdbx_seq_one_letter_code
_entity_poly.pdbx_strand_id
1 'polypeptide(L)'
;MRGHFIDLIAVSFLLVSCSGQNPEVTEAIRSLDAVISKKQLIEDAKNQRIAQLKSCLDSSSDQENLYNVMNDIFNEYFQYDVDSAIFYAHRKLDLAMETERKDLILDAKFDIADRYVTSGMYQEALEIVSQIDTVRLGKNLHKRRNSLLNTVYSNLIDRSNDPFLIKEMEVKRDLHMHRMVEELDSTDIASAFVGASLLVGQNKVNEALELLLDWEKKDNIDLIDKGILCYSIGSAYRSTGDRDKAKIYLAKSARYDLMVPKYEYLSLIELAGMLYEDGDIERAYAYIMRSVNDANRANAQNCKESVYSLMPIIAGAYDSLITNSNLQMKYSLIIMGMMLVAVIFLIIVVTNEKKKVDLAERLTRESNGQLKVLNDELRKSNLLLRESNQIKDSYLGHYLNMCSDYIDGMDRYRSSIRKIAKEEGEHALLNALKSKEFMEQELAGFYAQFDETFLELFPDFIPQLNVLLQEDRQVKTSVKN
;
A
#
# COMPACT_ATOMS: atom_id res chain seq x y z
N MET A 1 18.01 10.88 -2.38
CA MET A 1 16.71 11.36 -2.89
C MET A 1 15.79 10.25 -3.44
N ARG A 2 16.13 8.96 -3.34
CA ARG A 2 15.25 7.83 -3.79
C ARG A 2 14.41 7.19 -2.66
N GLY A 3 14.67 7.51 -1.39
CA GLY A 3 13.99 6.91 -0.23
C GLY A 3 12.63 7.53 0.14
N HIS A 4 12.39 8.79 -0.17
CA HIS A 4 11.17 9.49 0.26
C HIS A 4 9.95 9.29 -0.63
N PHE A 5 10.10 8.64 -1.79
CA PHE A 5 8.98 8.43 -2.72
C PHE A 5 8.09 7.23 -2.32
N ILE A 6 8.64 6.28 -1.54
CA ILE A 6 7.91 5.08 -1.11
C ILE A 6 7.07 5.37 0.14
N ASP A 7 7.52 6.29 1.00
CA ASP A 7 6.82 6.63 2.24
C ASP A 7 5.55 7.49 2.01
N LEU A 8 5.46 8.21 0.88
CA LEU A 8 4.25 8.97 0.51
C LEU A 8 3.12 8.07 -0.02
N ILE A 9 3.43 6.85 -0.45
CA ILE A 9 2.46 5.87 -0.94
C ILE A 9 1.59 5.31 0.21
N ALA A 10 2.10 5.31 1.43
CA ALA A 10 1.43 4.72 2.59
C ALA A 10 0.20 5.52 3.10
N VAL A 11 0.05 6.78 2.75
CA VAL A 11 -0.99 7.67 3.33
C VAL A 11 -2.29 7.71 2.52
N SER A 12 -2.28 7.25 1.27
CA SER A 12 -3.43 7.41 0.35
C SER A 12 -4.41 6.24 0.28
N PHE A 13 -4.23 5.17 1.07
CA PHE A 13 -5.05 3.94 1.01
C PHE A 13 -6.50 4.08 1.53
N LEU A 14 -6.91 5.22 1.93
CA LEU A 14 -8.24 5.40 2.54
C LEU A 14 -9.21 6.02 1.54
N LEU A 15 -9.89 5.26 0.74
CA LEU A 15 -11.25 5.52 0.21
C LEU A 15 -11.49 4.85 -1.16
N VAL A 16 -11.37 3.54 -1.25
CA VAL A 16 -12.03 2.81 -2.33
C VAL A 16 -13.19 2.03 -1.73
N SER A 17 -14.38 2.47 -2.01
CA SER A 17 -15.59 1.73 -1.71
C SER A 17 -15.70 0.57 -2.68
N CYS A 18 -15.30 -0.62 -2.24
CA CYS A 18 -15.68 -1.86 -2.89
C CYS A 18 -17.15 -2.13 -2.63
N SER A 19 -18.01 -1.77 -3.56
CA SER A 19 -19.38 -2.24 -3.56
C SER A 19 -19.37 -3.75 -3.83
N GLY A 20 -19.49 -4.56 -2.75
CA GLY A 20 -19.59 -6.01 -2.83
C GLY A 20 -18.59 -6.83 -2.02
N GLN A 21 -17.56 -6.21 -1.42
CA GLN A 21 -16.61 -6.94 -0.57
C GLN A 21 -17.16 -7.15 0.84
N ASN A 22 -16.87 -8.33 1.40
CA ASN A 22 -17.21 -8.67 2.77
C ASN A 22 -16.63 -7.62 3.75
N PRO A 23 -17.46 -6.99 4.62
CA PRO A 23 -17.00 -5.94 5.55
C PRO A 23 -15.89 -6.41 6.48
N GLU A 24 -15.89 -7.69 6.89
CA GLU A 24 -14.85 -8.26 7.76
C GLU A 24 -13.50 -8.36 7.03
N VAL A 25 -13.49 -8.71 5.75
CA VAL A 25 -12.28 -8.71 4.92
C VAL A 25 -11.72 -7.30 4.80
N THR A 26 -12.59 -6.32 4.53
CA THR A 26 -12.19 -4.91 4.41
C THR A 26 -11.57 -4.40 5.71
N GLU A 27 -12.14 -4.74 6.86
CA GLU A 27 -11.63 -4.32 8.16
C GLU A 27 -10.29 -5.00 8.50
N ALA A 28 -10.15 -6.30 8.21
CA ALA A 28 -8.90 -7.03 8.43
C ALA A 28 -7.75 -6.43 7.59
N ILE A 29 -8.02 -6.12 6.32
CA ILE A 29 -7.05 -5.48 5.42
C ILE A 29 -6.72 -4.06 5.90
N ARG A 30 -7.71 -3.25 6.29
CA ARG A 30 -7.48 -1.91 6.83
C ARG A 30 -6.61 -1.93 8.09
N SER A 31 -6.85 -2.89 8.97
CA SER A 31 -6.05 -3.08 10.18
C SER A 31 -4.60 -3.46 9.87
N LEU A 32 -4.37 -4.27 8.83
CA LEU A 32 -3.05 -4.60 8.32
C LEU A 32 -2.36 -3.37 7.71
N ASP A 33 -3.04 -2.62 6.84
CA ASP A 33 -2.51 -1.39 6.22
C ASP A 33 -2.07 -0.36 7.28
N ALA A 34 -2.82 -0.26 8.38
CA ALA A 34 -2.46 0.61 9.50
C ALA A 34 -1.14 0.21 10.20
N VAL A 35 -0.81 -1.09 10.25
CA VAL A 35 0.48 -1.56 10.77
C VAL A 35 1.58 -1.36 9.74
N ILE A 36 1.32 -1.65 8.47
CA ILE A 36 2.27 -1.41 7.37
C ILE A 36 2.72 0.06 7.35
N SER A 37 1.80 1.00 7.60
CA SER A 37 2.12 2.43 7.64
C SER A 37 3.03 2.85 8.80
N LYS A 38 3.12 2.05 9.87
CA LYS A 38 3.96 2.28 11.06
C LYS A 38 5.32 1.58 10.99
N LYS A 39 5.68 0.99 9.86
CA LYS A 39 6.90 0.18 9.68
C LYS A 39 8.13 0.83 10.29
N GLN A 40 8.43 2.06 9.91
CA GLN A 40 9.64 2.75 10.33
C GLN A 40 9.73 2.86 11.85
N LEU A 41 8.64 3.21 12.52
CA LEU A 41 8.60 3.33 13.97
C LEU A 41 8.88 1.99 14.67
N ILE A 42 8.33 0.90 14.13
CA ILE A 42 8.49 -0.44 14.69
C ILE A 42 9.94 -0.92 14.50
N GLU A 43 10.51 -0.69 13.31
CA GLU A 43 11.91 -1.02 13.00
C GLU A 43 12.90 -0.22 13.84
N ASP A 44 12.68 1.08 13.99
CA ASP A 44 13.53 1.95 14.80
C ASP A 44 13.57 1.51 16.27
N ALA A 45 12.42 1.12 16.84
CA ALA A 45 12.34 0.59 18.18
C ALA A 45 13.14 -0.73 18.35
N LYS A 46 13.08 -1.62 17.34
CA LYS A 46 13.88 -2.85 17.33
C LYS A 46 15.37 -2.57 17.22
N ASN A 47 15.75 -1.69 16.30
CA ASN A 47 17.16 -1.32 16.11
C ASN A 47 17.75 -0.66 17.37
N GLN A 48 16.97 0.13 18.10
CA GLN A 48 17.38 0.70 19.39
C GLN A 48 17.64 -0.41 20.43
N ARG A 49 16.74 -1.42 20.54
CA ARG A 49 16.97 -2.56 21.46
C ARG A 49 18.24 -3.32 21.11
N ILE A 50 18.46 -3.61 19.82
CA ILE A 50 19.68 -4.28 19.36
C ILE A 50 20.92 -3.44 19.70
N ALA A 51 20.88 -2.13 19.51
CA ALA A 51 22.00 -1.25 19.85
C ALA A 51 22.28 -1.23 21.35
N GLN A 52 21.24 -1.22 22.19
CA GLN A 52 21.38 -1.34 23.65
C GLN A 52 22.03 -2.66 24.05
N LEU A 53 21.57 -3.80 23.52
CA LEU A 53 22.15 -5.12 23.80
C LEU A 53 23.62 -5.19 23.36
N LYS A 54 23.97 -4.61 22.20
CA LYS A 54 25.37 -4.54 21.76
C LYS A 54 26.25 -3.72 22.71
N SER A 55 25.75 -2.62 23.26
CA SER A 55 26.50 -1.86 24.26
C SER A 55 26.70 -2.62 25.57
N CYS A 56 25.74 -3.47 25.97
CA CYS A 56 25.87 -4.38 27.10
C CYS A 56 26.93 -5.45 26.81
N LEU A 57 27.01 -5.94 25.57
CA LEU A 57 28.02 -6.92 25.16
C LEU A 57 29.45 -6.36 25.34
N ASP A 58 29.69 -5.12 24.93
CA ASP A 58 31.00 -4.47 25.01
C ASP A 58 31.42 -4.18 26.47
N SER A 59 30.50 -4.09 27.40
CA SER A 59 30.71 -3.79 28.81
C SER A 59 30.76 -5.03 29.72
N SER A 60 30.42 -6.21 29.21
CA SER A 60 30.33 -7.44 30.01
C SER A 60 31.69 -8.14 30.07
N SER A 61 32.14 -8.49 31.30
CA SER A 61 33.37 -9.25 31.55
C SER A 61 33.12 -10.68 32.07
N ASP A 62 31.89 -11.00 32.46
CA ASP A 62 31.48 -12.32 32.92
C ASP A 62 31.01 -13.17 31.73
N GLN A 63 31.58 -14.41 31.63
CA GLN A 63 31.32 -15.28 30.47
C GLN A 63 29.87 -15.76 30.38
N GLU A 64 29.21 -16.01 31.53
CA GLU A 64 27.81 -16.43 31.53
C GLU A 64 26.88 -15.27 31.10
N ASN A 65 27.15 -14.10 31.63
CA ASN A 65 26.42 -12.89 31.19
C ASN A 65 26.67 -12.57 29.72
N LEU A 66 27.91 -12.73 29.24
CA LEU A 66 28.29 -12.55 27.84
C LEU A 66 27.49 -13.48 26.91
N TYR A 67 27.36 -14.77 27.28
CA TYR A 67 26.55 -15.73 26.54
C TYR A 67 25.08 -15.30 26.49
N ASN A 68 24.52 -14.90 27.62
CA ASN A 68 23.12 -14.47 27.71
C ASN A 68 22.84 -13.24 26.85
N VAL A 69 23.72 -12.23 26.88
CA VAL A 69 23.58 -11.02 26.02
C VAL A 69 23.71 -11.39 24.54
N MET A 70 24.65 -12.29 24.17
CA MET A 70 24.74 -12.79 22.79
C MET A 70 23.47 -13.54 22.39
N ASN A 71 22.86 -14.30 23.27
CA ASN A 71 21.61 -14.99 23.05
C ASN A 71 20.44 -14.01 22.84
N ASP A 72 20.38 -12.96 23.63
CA ASP A 72 19.37 -11.93 23.47
C ASP A 72 19.53 -11.19 22.13
N ILE A 73 20.77 -10.89 21.72
CA ILE A 73 21.03 -10.30 20.40
C ILE A 73 20.66 -11.29 19.27
N PHE A 74 21.01 -12.58 19.42
CA PHE A 74 20.60 -13.62 18.49
C PHE A 74 19.06 -13.66 18.34
N ASN A 75 18.34 -13.65 19.46
CA ASN A 75 16.88 -13.66 19.46
C ASN A 75 16.28 -12.43 18.78
N GLU A 76 16.87 -11.24 18.95
CA GLU A 76 16.44 -10.04 18.23
C GLU A 76 16.67 -10.16 16.71
N TYR A 77 17.75 -10.84 16.28
CA TYR A 77 18.01 -11.06 14.86
C TYR A 77 17.31 -12.28 14.27
N PHE A 78 16.82 -13.20 15.07
CA PHE A 78 16.37 -14.54 14.68
C PHE A 78 15.45 -14.57 13.44
N GLN A 79 14.45 -13.69 13.34
CA GLN A 79 13.53 -13.58 12.20
C GLN A 79 13.61 -12.20 11.51
N TYR A 80 14.66 -11.44 11.80
CA TYR A 80 14.85 -10.08 11.33
C TYR A 80 16.02 -9.95 10.34
N ASP A 81 17.13 -10.63 10.62
CA ASP A 81 18.34 -10.64 9.79
C ASP A 81 19.08 -11.96 10.06
N VAL A 82 18.94 -12.90 9.13
CA VAL A 82 19.45 -14.28 9.27
C VAL A 82 20.98 -14.29 9.33
N ASP A 83 21.67 -13.45 8.57
CA ASP A 83 23.13 -13.40 8.54
C ASP A 83 23.70 -12.93 9.88
N SER A 84 23.10 -11.89 10.47
CA SER A 84 23.45 -11.44 11.82
C SER A 84 23.12 -12.50 12.88
N ALA A 85 21.99 -13.19 12.76
CA ALA A 85 21.65 -14.28 13.67
C ALA A 85 22.68 -15.43 13.59
N ILE A 86 23.08 -15.85 12.39
CA ILE A 86 24.13 -16.85 12.19
C ILE A 86 25.45 -16.40 12.85
N PHE A 87 25.83 -15.12 12.62
CA PHE A 87 27.05 -14.58 13.22
C PHE A 87 27.05 -14.67 14.75
N TYR A 88 25.94 -14.27 15.40
CA TYR A 88 25.86 -14.36 16.86
C TYR A 88 25.72 -15.80 17.37
N ALA A 89 25.09 -16.70 16.63
CA ALA A 89 25.02 -18.12 16.96
C ALA A 89 26.42 -18.77 16.94
N HIS A 90 27.28 -18.44 15.98
CA HIS A 90 28.68 -18.88 15.97
C HIS A 90 29.46 -18.29 17.13
N ARG A 91 29.31 -17.01 17.45
CA ARG A 91 29.96 -16.41 18.64
C ARG A 91 29.52 -17.06 19.95
N LYS A 92 28.23 -17.42 20.06
CA LYS A 92 27.73 -18.25 21.20
C LYS A 92 28.42 -19.58 21.26
N LEU A 93 28.59 -20.27 20.12
CA LEU A 93 29.27 -21.56 20.06
C LEU A 93 30.73 -21.46 20.48
N ASP A 94 31.46 -20.46 19.99
CA ASP A 94 32.86 -20.23 20.32
C ASP A 94 33.02 -20.05 21.85
N LEU A 95 32.20 -19.18 22.44
CA LEU A 95 32.22 -18.93 23.89
C LEU A 95 31.80 -20.17 24.69
N ALA A 96 30.83 -20.93 24.23
CA ALA A 96 30.41 -22.18 24.87
C ALA A 96 31.49 -23.26 24.81
N MET A 97 32.30 -23.30 23.74
CA MET A 97 33.47 -24.18 23.62
C MET A 97 34.60 -23.76 24.55
N GLU A 98 34.90 -22.46 24.64
CA GLU A 98 35.92 -21.93 25.58
C GLU A 98 35.57 -22.22 27.05
N THR A 99 34.28 -22.23 27.38
CA THR A 99 33.79 -22.53 28.73
C THR A 99 33.52 -24.00 28.98
N GLU A 100 33.73 -24.87 27.99
CA GLU A 100 33.45 -26.31 28.01
C GLU A 100 32.02 -26.69 28.46
N ARG A 101 31.05 -25.74 28.32
CA ARG A 101 29.65 -25.90 28.72
C ARG A 101 28.88 -26.67 27.63
N LYS A 102 28.72 -27.98 27.81
CA LYS A 102 28.08 -28.90 26.85
C LYS A 102 26.65 -28.53 26.55
N ASP A 103 25.89 -28.04 27.52
CA ASP A 103 24.53 -27.55 27.39
C ASP A 103 24.43 -26.34 26.42
N LEU A 104 25.35 -25.38 26.60
CA LEU A 104 25.40 -24.17 25.75
C LEU A 104 25.96 -24.48 24.36
N ILE A 105 26.90 -25.45 24.24
CA ILE A 105 27.39 -25.91 22.93
C ILE A 105 26.25 -26.51 22.11
N LEU A 106 25.39 -27.35 22.76
CA LEU A 106 24.23 -27.93 22.08
C LEU A 106 23.20 -26.87 21.65
N ASP A 107 22.92 -25.94 22.56
CA ASP A 107 22.00 -24.83 22.26
C ASP A 107 22.47 -24.00 21.05
N ALA A 108 23.75 -23.57 21.06
CA ALA A 108 24.32 -22.80 19.95
C ALA A 108 24.37 -23.58 18.63
N LYS A 109 24.64 -24.91 18.68
CA LYS A 109 24.59 -25.77 17.48
C LYS A 109 23.19 -25.83 16.88
N PHE A 110 22.15 -25.93 17.70
CA PHE A 110 20.78 -25.90 17.21
C PHE A 110 20.41 -24.54 16.67
N ASP A 111 20.90 -23.45 17.26
CA ASP A 111 20.70 -22.09 16.74
C ASP A 111 21.28 -21.94 15.33
N ILE A 112 22.53 -22.42 15.13
CA ILE A 112 23.17 -22.38 13.80
C ILE A 112 22.41 -23.23 12.81
N ALA A 113 22.07 -24.48 13.17
CA ALA A 113 21.36 -25.39 12.27
C ALA A 113 20.01 -24.84 11.85
N ASP A 114 19.27 -24.22 12.76
CA ASP A 114 17.98 -23.61 12.47
C ASP A 114 18.10 -22.42 11.51
N ARG A 115 19.09 -21.56 11.69
CA ARG A 115 19.33 -20.44 10.76
C ARG A 115 19.87 -20.89 9.40
N TYR A 116 20.65 -21.99 9.37
CA TYR A 116 21.05 -22.60 8.11
C TYR A 116 19.85 -23.12 7.32
N VAL A 117 18.85 -23.70 7.98
CA VAL A 117 17.59 -24.10 7.33
C VAL A 117 16.89 -22.90 6.68
N THR A 118 16.80 -21.78 7.40
CA THR A 118 16.19 -20.55 6.86
C THR A 118 16.97 -19.98 5.67
N SER A 119 18.30 -20.11 5.68
CA SER A 119 19.17 -19.71 4.57
C SER A 119 19.16 -20.68 3.39
N GLY A 120 18.48 -21.83 3.50
CA GLY A 120 18.49 -22.88 2.47
C GLY A 120 19.73 -23.79 2.49
N MET A 121 20.58 -23.69 3.52
CA MET A 121 21.79 -24.50 3.72
C MET A 121 21.44 -25.80 4.44
N TYR A 122 20.63 -26.64 3.78
CA TYR A 122 20.04 -27.85 4.42
C TYR A 122 21.08 -28.91 4.71
N GLN A 123 22.08 -29.06 3.87
CA GLN A 123 23.15 -30.05 4.05
C GLN A 123 23.99 -29.76 5.32
N GLU A 124 24.36 -28.49 5.45
CA GLU A 124 25.12 -28.01 6.61
C GLU A 124 24.31 -28.14 7.90
N ALA A 125 23.00 -27.85 7.84
CA ALA A 125 22.11 -28.07 8.98
C ALA A 125 22.00 -29.54 9.36
N LEU A 126 21.89 -30.46 8.40
CA LEU A 126 21.87 -31.90 8.64
C LEU A 126 23.20 -32.41 9.20
N GLU A 127 24.34 -31.91 8.75
CA GLU A 127 25.66 -32.27 9.27
C GLU A 127 25.77 -31.89 10.75
N ILE A 128 25.38 -30.67 11.12
CA ILE A 128 25.41 -30.27 12.55
C ILE A 128 24.53 -31.18 13.38
N VAL A 129 23.29 -31.43 12.95
CA VAL A 129 22.34 -32.25 13.74
C VAL A 129 22.73 -33.70 13.81
N SER A 130 23.41 -34.27 12.79
CA SER A 130 23.91 -35.64 12.78
C SER A 130 25.02 -35.87 13.78
N GLN A 131 25.82 -34.85 14.11
CA GLN A 131 26.90 -34.90 15.08
C GLN A 131 26.43 -34.83 16.56
N ILE A 132 25.14 -34.58 16.79
CA ILE A 132 24.57 -34.42 18.11
C ILE A 132 24.20 -35.83 18.66
N ASP A 133 24.79 -36.19 19.78
CA ASP A 133 24.45 -37.44 20.50
C ASP A 133 23.02 -37.35 21.05
N THR A 134 22.13 -38.15 20.48
CA THR A 134 20.70 -38.14 20.81
C THR A 134 20.40 -38.81 22.15
N VAL A 135 21.25 -39.72 22.63
CA VAL A 135 21.00 -40.49 23.86
C VAL A 135 20.99 -39.62 25.11
N ARG A 136 21.69 -38.49 25.07
CA ARG A 136 21.85 -37.57 26.21
C ARG A 136 21.06 -36.26 26.07
N LEU A 137 20.22 -36.16 25.06
CA LEU A 137 19.40 -34.95 24.87
C LEU A 137 18.27 -34.91 25.91
N GLY A 138 18.09 -33.74 26.52
CA GLY A 138 16.88 -33.46 27.28
C GLY A 138 15.63 -33.30 26.35
N LYS A 139 14.42 -33.48 26.90
CA LYS A 139 13.15 -33.48 26.18
C LYS A 139 13.00 -32.24 25.25
N ASN A 140 13.38 -31.05 25.69
CA ASN A 140 13.28 -29.83 24.91
C ASN A 140 14.21 -29.84 23.68
N LEU A 141 15.41 -30.34 23.77
CA LEU A 141 16.36 -30.47 22.67
C LEU A 141 15.95 -31.56 21.68
N HIS A 142 15.29 -32.63 22.15
CA HIS A 142 14.65 -33.61 21.28
C HIS A 142 13.53 -32.99 20.43
N LYS A 143 12.64 -32.22 21.05
CA LYS A 143 11.61 -31.47 20.36
C LYS A 143 12.20 -30.57 19.29
N ARG A 144 13.20 -29.76 19.65
CA ARG A 144 13.87 -28.82 18.75
C ARG A 144 14.53 -29.54 17.57
N ARG A 145 15.18 -30.68 17.82
CA ARG A 145 15.75 -31.52 16.77
C ARG A 145 14.69 -32.06 15.81
N ASN A 146 13.61 -32.61 16.34
CA ASN A 146 12.55 -33.18 15.51
C ASN A 146 11.85 -32.09 14.68
N SER A 147 11.60 -30.92 15.25
CA SER A 147 11.06 -29.75 14.55
C SER A 147 11.97 -29.31 13.40
N LEU A 148 13.25 -29.16 13.64
CA LEU A 148 14.22 -28.76 12.64
C LEU A 148 14.30 -29.78 11.49
N LEU A 149 14.40 -31.10 11.82
CA LEU A 149 14.46 -32.14 10.79
C LEU A 149 13.14 -32.24 9.98
N ASN A 150 12.00 -32.07 10.64
CA ASN A 150 10.72 -31.97 9.95
C ASN A 150 10.72 -30.80 8.95
N THR A 151 11.21 -29.62 9.34
CA THR A 151 11.30 -28.45 8.46
C THR A 151 12.28 -28.67 7.31
N VAL A 152 13.45 -29.26 7.57
CA VAL A 152 14.43 -29.59 6.52
C VAL A 152 13.80 -30.50 5.47
N TYR A 153 13.19 -31.63 5.89
CA TYR A 153 12.62 -32.57 4.96
C TYR A 153 11.42 -31.99 4.22
N SER A 154 10.58 -31.16 4.86
CA SER A 154 9.48 -30.46 4.18
C SER A 154 10.02 -29.54 3.06
N ASN A 155 11.02 -28.71 3.35
CA ASN A 155 11.62 -27.85 2.36
C ASN A 155 12.33 -28.60 1.22
N LEU A 156 12.92 -29.75 1.51
CA LEU A 156 13.55 -30.58 0.47
C LEU A 156 12.50 -31.26 -0.43
N ILE A 157 11.36 -31.67 0.12
CA ILE A 157 10.21 -32.19 -0.63
C ILE A 157 9.70 -31.14 -1.60
N ASP A 158 9.46 -29.92 -1.14
CA ASP A 158 8.93 -28.81 -1.93
C ASP A 158 9.83 -28.42 -3.12
N ARG A 159 11.15 -28.72 -3.01
CA ARG A 159 12.15 -28.41 -4.05
C ARG A 159 12.50 -29.56 -4.95
N SER A 160 12.07 -30.78 -4.63
CA SER A 160 12.37 -31.97 -5.42
C SER A 160 11.29 -32.22 -6.46
N ASN A 161 11.72 -32.57 -7.67
CA ASN A 161 10.83 -33.12 -8.71
C ASN A 161 11.02 -34.63 -8.88
N ASP A 162 11.87 -35.27 -8.08
CA ASP A 162 12.11 -36.72 -8.13
C ASP A 162 11.14 -37.44 -7.19
N PRO A 163 10.17 -38.23 -7.72
CA PRO A 163 9.17 -38.92 -6.90
C PRO A 163 9.78 -39.91 -5.88
N PHE A 164 10.94 -40.51 -6.19
CA PHE A 164 11.60 -41.45 -5.28
C PHE A 164 12.21 -40.73 -4.09
N LEU A 165 12.91 -39.61 -4.36
CA LEU A 165 13.45 -38.75 -3.32
C LEU A 165 12.34 -38.12 -2.46
N ILE A 166 11.28 -37.64 -3.06
CA ILE A 166 10.12 -37.10 -2.34
C ILE A 166 9.59 -38.14 -1.36
N LYS A 167 9.34 -39.36 -1.82
CA LYS A 167 8.82 -40.43 -0.96
C LYS A 167 9.76 -40.80 0.20
N GLU A 168 11.07 -40.84 -0.06
CA GLU A 168 12.06 -41.06 1.00
C GLU A 168 12.03 -39.96 2.06
N MET A 169 11.97 -38.69 1.60
CA MET A 169 11.92 -37.54 2.49
C MET A 169 10.61 -37.44 3.26
N GLU A 170 9.48 -37.81 2.65
CA GLU A 170 8.19 -37.92 3.34
C GLU A 170 8.24 -38.90 4.50
N VAL A 171 8.81 -40.08 4.31
CA VAL A 171 8.98 -41.06 5.40
C VAL A 171 9.82 -40.48 6.55
N LYS A 172 10.90 -39.78 6.22
CA LYS A 172 11.76 -39.14 7.25
C LYS A 172 11.04 -37.99 7.96
N ARG A 173 10.36 -37.14 7.22
CA ARG A 173 9.53 -36.05 7.76
C ARG A 173 8.47 -36.58 8.71
N ASP A 174 7.71 -37.56 8.28
CA ASP A 174 6.59 -38.13 9.03
C ASP A 174 7.09 -38.81 10.33
N LEU A 175 8.25 -39.47 10.29
CA LEU A 175 8.90 -40.01 11.50
C LEU A 175 9.16 -38.92 12.54
N HIS A 176 9.72 -37.78 12.13
CA HIS A 176 9.99 -36.65 13.03
C HIS A 176 8.73 -35.97 13.52
N MET A 177 7.73 -35.83 12.65
CA MET A 177 6.43 -35.29 13.01
C MET A 177 5.71 -36.15 14.06
N HIS A 178 5.71 -37.48 13.93
CA HIS A 178 5.13 -38.38 14.94
C HIS A 178 5.86 -38.28 16.29
N ARG A 179 7.19 -38.22 16.29
CA ARG A 179 7.95 -38.00 17.50
C ARG A 179 7.63 -36.67 18.17
N MET A 180 7.41 -35.62 17.42
CA MET A 180 6.97 -34.33 17.96
C MET A 180 5.63 -34.45 18.70
N VAL A 181 4.67 -35.20 18.14
CA VAL A 181 3.36 -35.42 18.80
C VAL A 181 3.54 -36.15 20.15
N GLU A 182 4.40 -37.18 20.21
CA GLU A 182 4.67 -37.95 21.44
C GLU A 182 5.35 -37.09 22.53
N GLU A 183 6.11 -36.08 22.12
CA GLU A 183 6.92 -35.24 23.02
C GLU A 183 6.21 -33.96 23.46
N LEU A 184 5.19 -33.50 22.70
CA LEU A 184 4.48 -32.27 22.98
C LEU A 184 3.41 -32.49 24.08
N ASP A 185 3.31 -31.50 24.97
CA ASP A 185 2.20 -31.43 25.91
C ASP A 185 0.96 -30.89 25.21
N SER A 186 -0.20 -31.46 25.48
CA SER A 186 -1.48 -31.00 24.91
C SER A 186 -1.84 -29.56 25.35
N THR A 187 -1.19 -29.05 26.37
CA THR A 187 -1.34 -27.66 26.86
C THR A 187 -0.43 -26.66 26.13
N ASP A 188 0.53 -27.14 25.34
CA ASP A 188 1.42 -26.32 24.52
C ASP A 188 0.77 -26.06 23.14
N ILE A 189 0.71 -24.81 22.70
CA ILE A 189 0.17 -24.43 21.39
C ILE A 189 0.90 -25.13 20.24
N ALA A 190 2.18 -25.46 20.40
CA ALA A 190 2.94 -26.23 19.44
C ALA A 190 2.28 -27.60 19.13
N SER A 191 1.56 -28.18 20.09
CA SER A 191 0.81 -29.43 19.88
C SER A 191 -0.35 -29.24 18.88
N ALA A 192 -1.00 -28.07 18.91
CA ALA A 192 -2.04 -27.74 17.94
C ALA A 192 -1.48 -27.54 16.53
N PHE A 193 -0.33 -26.90 16.39
CA PHE A 193 0.30 -26.70 15.08
C PHE A 193 0.71 -28.03 14.45
N VAL A 194 1.36 -28.90 15.21
CA VAL A 194 1.75 -30.23 14.73
C VAL A 194 0.53 -31.10 14.46
N GLY A 195 -0.44 -31.11 15.39
CA GLY A 195 -1.70 -31.85 15.22
C GLY A 195 -2.50 -31.40 13.98
N ALA A 196 -2.64 -30.09 13.77
CA ALA A 196 -3.31 -29.55 12.59
C ALA A 196 -2.56 -29.91 11.31
N SER A 197 -1.22 -29.84 11.29
CA SER A 197 -0.41 -30.24 10.14
C SER A 197 -0.61 -31.70 9.77
N LEU A 198 -0.65 -32.60 10.75
CA LEU A 198 -0.96 -34.03 10.54
C LEU A 198 -2.36 -34.26 10.00
N LEU A 199 -3.36 -33.56 10.56
CA LEU A 199 -4.75 -33.67 10.08
C LEU A 199 -4.88 -33.17 8.63
N VAL A 200 -4.20 -32.08 8.27
CA VAL A 200 -4.15 -31.59 6.89
C VAL A 200 -3.48 -32.64 5.98
N GLY A 201 -2.37 -33.23 6.39
CA GLY A 201 -1.69 -34.30 5.65
C GLY A 201 -2.56 -35.54 5.44
N GLN A 202 -3.51 -35.80 6.36
CA GLN A 202 -4.53 -36.88 6.26
C GLN A 202 -5.79 -36.46 5.49
N ASN A 203 -5.78 -35.28 4.88
CA ASN A 203 -6.94 -34.68 4.18
C ASN A 203 -8.14 -34.36 5.11
N LYS A 204 -7.90 -34.17 6.41
CA LYS A 204 -8.89 -33.86 7.45
C LYS A 204 -8.87 -32.38 7.83
N VAL A 205 -8.97 -31.50 6.82
CA VAL A 205 -8.79 -30.05 7.00
C VAL A 205 -9.83 -29.46 7.97
N ASN A 206 -11.05 -29.96 7.99
CA ASN A 206 -12.08 -29.46 8.91
C ASN A 206 -11.76 -29.78 10.38
N GLU A 207 -11.22 -30.97 10.68
CA GLU A 207 -10.78 -31.34 12.02
C GLU A 207 -9.59 -30.46 12.46
N ALA A 208 -8.67 -30.15 11.52
CA ALA A 208 -7.58 -29.21 11.76
C ALA A 208 -8.08 -27.79 12.09
N LEU A 209 -9.10 -27.32 11.35
CA LEU A 209 -9.73 -26.01 11.62
C LEU A 209 -10.38 -25.96 13.00
N GLU A 210 -11.13 -27.00 13.38
CA GLU A 210 -11.74 -27.06 14.72
C GLU A 210 -10.68 -26.96 15.83
N LEU A 211 -9.61 -27.73 15.70
CA LEU A 211 -8.49 -27.70 16.64
C LEU A 211 -7.86 -26.30 16.74
N LEU A 212 -7.54 -25.65 15.62
CA LEU A 212 -6.89 -24.34 15.59
C LEU A 212 -7.82 -23.23 16.08
N LEU A 213 -9.10 -23.24 15.70
CA LEU A 213 -10.11 -22.27 16.16
C LEU A 213 -10.41 -22.40 17.65
N ASP A 214 -10.26 -23.59 18.23
CA ASP A 214 -10.41 -23.76 19.67
C ASP A 214 -9.24 -23.12 20.43
N TRP A 215 -8.03 -23.16 19.86
CA TRP A 215 -6.89 -22.44 20.38
C TRP A 215 -7.02 -20.91 20.21
N GLU A 216 -7.59 -20.41 19.12
CA GLU A 216 -7.81 -18.96 18.92
C GLU A 216 -8.62 -18.31 20.06
N LYS A 217 -9.48 -19.07 20.74
CA LYS A 217 -10.31 -18.60 21.87
C LYS A 217 -9.54 -18.39 23.16
N LYS A 218 -8.28 -18.86 23.24
CA LYS A 218 -7.46 -18.77 24.46
C LYS A 218 -6.80 -17.38 24.56
N ASP A 219 -6.84 -16.76 25.72
CA ASP A 219 -6.36 -15.39 25.94
C ASP A 219 -4.83 -15.24 26.03
N ASN A 220 -4.10 -16.27 26.46
CA ASN A 220 -2.67 -16.21 26.77
C ASN A 220 -1.78 -16.72 25.64
N ILE A 221 -2.01 -16.26 24.42
CA ILE A 221 -1.14 -16.56 23.27
C ILE A 221 -0.32 -15.32 22.95
N ASP A 222 1.00 -15.45 22.84
CA ASP A 222 1.86 -14.34 22.45
C ASP A 222 1.67 -13.93 20.99
N LEU A 223 2.27 -12.81 20.57
CA LEU A 223 2.06 -12.24 19.22
C LEU A 223 2.67 -13.14 18.12
N ILE A 224 3.76 -13.85 18.41
CA ILE A 224 4.43 -14.73 17.44
C ILE A 224 3.52 -15.92 17.17
N ASP A 225 3.06 -16.57 18.23
CA ASP A 225 2.17 -17.73 18.15
C ASP A 225 0.80 -17.36 17.56
N LYS A 226 0.28 -16.14 17.83
CA LYS A 226 -0.91 -15.61 17.16
C LYS A 226 -0.71 -15.47 15.66
N GLY A 227 0.48 -15.03 15.24
CA GLY A 227 0.84 -14.96 13.82
C GLY A 227 0.79 -16.35 13.16
N ILE A 228 1.45 -17.34 13.77
CA ILE A 228 1.48 -18.73 13.27
C ILE A 228 0.08 -19.35 13.26
N LEU A 229 -0.68 -19.16 14.34
CA LEU A 229 -2.05 -19.66 14.46
C LEU A 229 -2.95 -19.11 13.35
N CYS A 230 -2.94 -17.79 13.17
CA CYS A 230 -3.72 -17.16 12.11
C CYS A 230 -3.27 -17.60 10.71
N TYR A 231 -1.97 -17.80 10.48
CA TYR A 231 -1.48 -18.34 9.22
C TYR A 231 -2.03 -19.75 8.97
N SER A 232 -1.93 -20.63 9.98
CA SER A 232 -2.43 -22.01 9.87
C SER A 232 -3.93 -22.08 9.61
N ILE A 233 -4.73 -21.25 10.28
CA ILE A 233 -6.17 -21.12 10.06
C ILE A 233 -6.46 -20.59 8.64
N GLY A 234 -5.75 -19.54 8.22
CA GLY A 234 -5.91 -18.94 6.89
C GLY A 234 -5.59 -19.92 5.77
N SER A 235 -4.50 -20.66 5.90
CA SER A 235 -4.09 -21.71 4.96
C SER A 235 -5.12 -22.85 4.89
N ALA A 236 -5.67 -23.28 6.04
CA ALA A 236 -6.70 -24.30 6.10
C ALA A 236 -8.00 -23.82 5.44
N TYR A 237 -8.46 -22.58 5.68
CA TYR A 237 -9.61 -22.01 4.97
C TYR A 237 -9.38 -21.88 3.46
N ARG A 238 -8.16 -21.54 3.05
CA ARG A 238 -7.80 -21.53 1.62
C ARG A 238 -7.95 -22.92 1.01
N SER A 239 -7.52 -23.97 1.70
CA SER A 239 -7.63 -25.36 1.25
C SER A 239 -9.09 -25.84 1.16
N THR A 240 -9.99 -25.30 2.01
CA THR A 240 -11.44 -25.60 1.95
C THR A 240 -12.20 -24.73 0.94
N GLY A 241 -11.56 -23.72 0.34
CA GLY A 241 -12.16 -22.81 -0.63
C GLY A 241 -12.88 -21.60 -0.02
N ASP A 242 -12.89 -21.43 1.31
CA ASP A 242 -13.45 -20.24 1.97
C ASP A 242 -12.46 -19.06 1.84
N ARG A 243 -12.49 -18.41 0.68
CA ARG A 243 -11.56 -17.33 0.32
C ARG A 243 -11.64 -16.14 1.26
N ASP A 244 -12.81 -15.77 1.73
CA ASP A 244 -12.99 -14.61 2.60
C ASP A 244 -12.36 -14.82 3.96
N LYS A 245 -12.63 -15.97 4.60
CA LYS A 245 -11.97 -16.31 5.86
C LYS A 245 -10.46 -16.50 5.68
N ALA A 246 -10.01 -17.10 4.59
CA ALA A 246 -8.59 -17.19 4.28
C ALA A 246 -7.92 -15.81 4.26
N LYS A 247 -8.50 -14.83 3.55
CA LYS A 247 -8.00 -13.46 3.52
C LYS A 247 -7.99 -12.78 4.90
N ILE A 248 -9.05 -12.95 5.68
CA ILE A 248 -9.15 -12.39 7.04
C ILE A 248 -8.00 -12.91 7.91
N TYR A 249 -7.80 -14.22 7.94
CA TYR A 249 -6.80 -14.84 8.80
C TYR A 249 -5.37 -14.59 8.30
N LEU A 250 -5.12 -14.59 6.99
CA LEU A 250 -3.83 -14.21 6.42
C LEU A 250 -3.51 -12.74 6.73
N ALA A 251 -4.49 -11.83 6.66
CA ALA A 251 -4.30 -10.44 7.04
C ALA A 251 -4.01 -10.27 8.54
N LYS A 252 -4.71 -11.02 9.41
CA LYS A 252 -4.43 -11.05 10.85
C LYS A 252 -3.00 -11.58 11.11
N SER A 253 -2.61 -12.67 10.46
CA SER A 253 -1.25 -13.23 10.58
C SER A 253 -0.18 -12.22 10.17
N ALA A 254 -0.28 -11.66 8.96
CA ALA A 254 0.65 -10.65 8.47
C ALA A 254 0.73 -9.44 9.41
N ARG A 255 -0.40 -9.02 9.98
CA ARG A 255 -0.43 -7.93 10.96
C ARG A 255 0.36 -8.28 12.22
N TYR A 256 0.22 -9.49 12.77
CA TYR A 256 0.98 -9.92 13.95
C TYR A 256 2.48 -10.04 13.66
N ASP A 257 2.85 -10.62 12.51
CA ASP A 257 4.24 -10.73 12.06
C ASP A 257 4.91 -9.34 11.94
N LEU A 258 4.19 -8.35 11.42
CA LEU A 258 4.70 -7.00 11.24
C LEU A 258 4.72 -6.16 12.53
N MET A 259 3.88 -6.49 13.52
CA MET A 259 3.92 -5.86 14.85
C MET A 259 5.14 -6.29 15.66
N VAL A 260 5.57 -7.54 15.50
CA VAL A 260 6.86 -8.04 15.97
C VAL A 260 7.76 -8.04 14.73
N PRO A 261 8.76 -7.13 14.56
CA PRO A 261 9.50 -6.98 13.31
C PRO A 261 10.14 -8.29 12.86
N LYS A 262 9.35 -9.09 12.18
CA LYS A 262 9.65 -10.40 11.63
C LYS A 262 9.59 -10.28 10.12
N TYR A 263 10.64 -10.69 9.44
CA TYR A 263 10.75 -10.61 7.98
C TYR A 263 10.66 -11.97 7.29
N GLU A 264 10.54 -13.04 8.08
CA GLU A 264 10.30 -14.41 7.64
C GLU A 264 8.79 -14.70 7.75
N TYR A 265 7.97 -14.25 6.78
CA TYR A 265 6.54 -14.48 6.77
C TYR A 265 6.04 -14.84 5.37
N LEU A 266 5.05 -15.73 5.31
CA LEU A 266 4.38 -16.15 4.08
C LEU A 266 2.97 -15.53 3.95
N SER A 267 2.39 -15.15 5.06
CA SER A 267 1.00 -14.67 5.13
C SER A 267 0.72 -13.48 4.20
N LEU A 268 1.62 -12.48 4.15
CA LEU A 268 1.48 -11.31 3.29
C LEU A 268 1.68 -11.67 1.82
N ILE A 269 2.55 -12.63 1.51
CA ILE A 269 2.81 -13.12 0.15
C ILE A 269 1.57 -13.84 -0.40
N GLU A 270 1.00 -14.76 0.40
CA GLU A 270 -0.23 -15.47 0.00
C GLU A 270 -1.42 -14.53 -0.13
N LEU A 271 -1.56 -13.58 0.79
CA LEU A 271 -2.61 -12.56 0.71
C LEU A 271 -2.46 -11.70 -0.54
N ALA A 272 -1.23 -11.32 -0.92
CA ALA A 272 -0.97 -10.58 -2.16
C ALA A 272 -1.42 -11.39 -3.39
N GLY A 273 -1.15 -12.70 -3.42
CA GLY A 273 -1.63 -13.59 -4.48
C GLY A 273 -3.16 -13.63 -4.56
N MET A 274 -3.83 -13.75 -3.43
CA MET A 274 -5.31 -13.76 -3.39
C MET A 274 -5.93 -12.43 -3.82
N LEU A 275 -5.33 -11.30 -3.42
CA LEU A 275 -5.77 -9.97 -3.85
C LEU A 275 -5.55 -9.75 -5.35
N TYR A 276 -4.45 -10.26 -5.90
CA TYR A 276 -4.22 -10.27 -7.34
C TYR A 276 -5.32 -11.03 -8.09
N GLU A 277 -5.66 -12.23 -7.63
CA GLU A 277 -6.75 -13.05 -8.21
C GLU A 277 -8.12 -12.35 -8.11
N ASP A 278 -8.36 -11.57 -7.06
CA ASP A 278 -9.58 -10.79 -6.86
C ASP A 278 -9.58 -9.46 -7.66
N GLY A 279 -8.48 -9.13 -8.36
CA GLY A 279 -8.35 -7.92 -9.19
C GLY A 279 -7.90 -6.67 -8.42
N ASP A 280 -7.59 -6.76 -7.14
CA ASP A 280 -6.97 -5.66 -6.35
C ASP A 280 -5.45 -5.63 -6.62
N ILE A 281 -5.11 -5.27 -7.86
CA ILE A 281 -3.73 -5.31 -8.38
C ILE A 281 -2.81 -4.34 -7.61
N GLU A 282 -3.32 -3.17 -7.24
CA GLU A 282 -2.53 -2.14 -6.57
C GLU A 282 -2.08 -2.60 -5.18
N ARG A 283 -3.01 -3.16 -4.40
CA ARG A 283 -2.69 -3.65 -3.06
C ARG A 283 -1.84 -4.92 -3.13
N ALA A 284 -2.14 -5.82 -4.08
CA ALA A 284 -1.31 -7.00 -4.34
C ALA A 284 0.15 -6.61 -4.63
N TYR A 285 0.35 -5.60 -5.49
CA TYR A 285 1.68 -5.08 -5.80
C TYR A 285 2.38 -4.45 -4.58
N ALA A 286 1.66 -3.65 -3.81
CA ALA A 286 2.22 -3.04 -2.60
C ALA A 286 2.68 -4.10 -1.58
N TYR A 287 1.89 -5.15 -1.37
CA TYR A 287 2.18 -6.22 -0.43
C TYR A 287 3.32 -7.12 -0.91
N ILE A 288 3.33 -7.50 -2.20
CA ILE A 288 4.42 -8.32 -2.74
C ILE A 288 5.76 -7.57 -2.74
N MET A 289 5.77 -6.29 -3.09
CA MET A 289 6.98 -5.46 -3.05
C MET A 289 7.49 -5.26 -1.62
N ARG A 290 6.59 -5.14 -0.65
CA ARG A 290 6.95 -5.14 0.76
C ARG A 290 7.65 -6.46 1.12
N SER A 291 7.05 -7.59 0.76
CA SER A 291 7.59 -8.92 1.06
C SER A 291 8.94 -9.17 0.37
N VAL A 292 9.14 -8.67 -0.87
CA VAL A 292 10.45 -8.69 -1.57
C VAL A 292 11.51 -7.98 -0.73
N ASN A 293 11.22 -6.76 -0.28
CA ASN A 293 12.18 -5.96 0.48
C ASN A 293 12.53 -6.62 1.82
N ASP A 294 11.54 -7.15 2.52
CA ASP A 294 11.72 -7.75 3.82
C ASP A 294 12.46 -9.11 3.71
N ALA A 295 12.10 -9.98 2.76
CA ALA A 295 12.79 -11.25 2.50
C ALA A 295 14.25 -11.05 2.06
N ASN A 296 14.53 -10.03 1.25
CA ASN A 296 15.89 -9.69 0.85
C ASN A 296 16.72 -9.17 2.03
N ARG A 297 16.13 -8.33 2.86
CA ARG A 297 16.79 -7.78 4.04
C ARG A 297 17.06 -8.85 5.10
N ALA A 298 16.11 -9.75 5.30
CA ALA A 298 16.29 -10.88 6.22
C ALA A 298 17.23 -11.96 5.69
N ASN A 299 17.54 -12.00 4.41
CA ASN A 299 18.21 -13.09 3.71
C ASN A 299 17.53 -14.46 3.89
N ALA A 300 16.18 -14.46 4.02
CA ALA A 300 15.37 -15.66 4.23
C ALA A 300 15.05 -16.35 2.89
N GLN A 301 15.77 -17.43 2.57
CA GLN A 301 15.71 -18.07 1.24
C GLN A 301 14.31 -18.63 0.92
N ASN A 302 13.63 -19.24 1.90
CA ASN A 302 12.29 -19.81 1.68
C ASN A 302 11.27 -18.71 1.31
N CYS A 303 11.33 -17.55 1.97
CA CYS A 303 10.48 -16.41 1.66
C CYS A 303 10.83 -15.81 0.29
N LYS A 304 12.13 -15.73 -0.06
CA LYS A 304 12.58 -15.25 -1.37
C LYS A 304 12.00 -16.08 -2.52
N GLU A 305 12.02 -17.39 -2.42
CA GLU A 305 11.47 -18.28 -3.44
C GLU A 305 9.97 -18.05 -3.66
N SER A 306 9.19 -17.98 -2.57
CA SER A 306 7.76 -17.71 -2.65
C SER A 306 7.46 -16.34 -3.26
N VAL A 307 8.21 -15.32 -2.87
CA VAL A 307 8.07 -13.96 -3.40
C VAL A 307 8.41 -13.90 -4.88
N TYR A 308 9.56 -14.48 -5.27
CA TYR A 308 10.03 -14.39 -6.67
C TYR A 308 9.18 -15.20 -7.64
N SER A 309 8.40 -16.17 -7.17
CA SER A 309 7.41 -16.87 -8.01
C SER A 309 6.20 -16.00 -8.37
N LEU A 310 5.74 -15.14 -7.47
CA LEU A 310 4.55 -14.31 -7.65
C LEU A 310 4.87 -12.88 -8.13
N MET A 311 5.99 -12.33 -7.71
CA MET A 311 6.37 -10.94 -7.99
C MET A 311 6.33 -10.57 -9.48
N PRO A 312 6.89 -11.36 -10.43
CA PRO A 312 6.86 -10.99 -11.85
C PRO A 312 5.44 -10.92 -12.40
N ILE A 313 4.55 -11.80 -11.94
CA ILE A 313 3.14 -11.85 -12.37
C ILE A 313 2.40 -10.60 -11.91
N ILE A 314 2.50 -10.31 -10.61
CA ILE A 314 1.82 -9.15 -9.99
C ILE A 314 2.40 -7.84 -10.53
N ALA A 315 3.73 -7.73 -10.65
CA ALA A 315 4.38 -6.54 -11.19
C ALA A 315 4.01 -6.30 -12.66
N GLY A 316 3.97 -7.34 -13.48
CA GLY A 316 3.54 -7.23 -14.89
C GLY A 316 2.09 -6.78 -15.02
N ALA A 317 1.19 -7.26 -14.16
CA ALA A 317 -0.20 -6.82 -14.13
C ALA A 317 -0.32 -5.34 -13.69
N TYR A 318 0.47 -4.93 -12.70
CA TYR A 318 0.52 -3.55 -12.24
C TYR A 318 1.06 -2.59 -13.30
N ASP A 319 2.15 -2.96 -13.98
CA ASP A 319 2.69 -2.18 -15.11
C ASP A 319 1.67 -2.03 -16.25
N SER A 320 0.94 -3.10 -16.54
CA SER A 320 -0.14 -3.07 -17.54
C SER A 320 -1.27 -2.13 -17.12
N LEU A 321 -1.67 -2.16 -15.86
CA LEU A 321 -2.69 -1.27 -15.29
C LEU A 321 -2.27 0.20 -15.41
N ILE A 322 -1.03 0.54 -15.02
CA ILE A 322 -0.47 1.89 -15.12
C ILE A 322 -0.36 2.34 -16.58
N THR A 323 0.10 1.45 -17.47
CA THR A 323 0.24 1.76 -18.90
C THR A 323 -1.11 2.06 -19.53
N ASN A 324 -2.13 1.24 -19.25
CA ASN A 324 -3.50 1.45 -19.73
C ASN A 324 -4.11 2.74 -19.18
N SER A 325 -3.92 3.03 -17.90
CA SER A 325 -4.38 4.28 -17.28
C SER A 325 -3.72 5.50 -17.92
N ASN A 326 -2.41 5.45 -18.16
CA ASN A 326 -1.67 6.51 -18.84
C ASN A 326 -2.12 6.70 -20.30
N LEU A 327 -2.43 5.62 -21.02
CA LEU A 327 -2.98 5.68 -22.37
C LEU A 327 -4.38 6.34 -22.39
N GLN A 328 -5.26 5.94 -21.49
CA GLN A 328 -6.58 6.55 -21.34
C GLN A 328 -6.49 8.04 -21.02
N MET A 329 -5.58 8.43 -20.14
CA MET A 329 -5.34 9.85 -19.83
C MET A 329 -4.83 10.62 -21.06
N LYS A 330 -3.90 10.05 -21.84
CA LYS A 330 -3.43 10.66 -23.10
C LYS A 330 -4.55 10.84 -24.12
N TYR A 331 -5.39 9.82 -24.33
CA TYR A 331 -6.54 9.91 -25.22
C TYR A 331 -7.56 10.96 -24.74
N SER A 332 -7.83 11.02 -23.46
CA SER A 332 -8.70 12.04 -22.86
C SER A 332 -8.17 13.45 -23.10
N LEU A 333 -6.87 13.67 -22.95
CA LEU A 333 -6.22 14.96 -23.23
C LEU A 333 -6.31 15.33 -24.72
N ILE A 334 -6.12 14.38 -25.63
CA ILE A 334 -6.24 14.59 -27.08
C ILE A 334 -7.67 14.97 -27.45
N ILE A 335 -8.67 14.26 -26.93
CA ILE A 335 -10.09 14.54 -27.17
C ILE A 335 -10.45 15.94 -26.65
N MET A 336 -9.97 16.29 -25.46
CA MET A 336 -10.19 17.62 -24.89
C MET A 336 -9.54 18.72 -25.75
N GLY A 337 -8.33 18.47 -26.26
CA GLY A 337 -7.64 19.37 -27.19
C GLY A 337 -8.40 19.55 -28.51
N MET A 338 -8.91 18.46 -29.09
CA MET A 338 -9.75 18.52 -30.31
C MET A 338 -11.06 19.30 -30.09
N MET A 339 -11.72 19.09 -28.95
CA MET A 339 -12.92 19.86 -28.60
C MET A 339 -12.62 21.36 -28.48
N LEU A 340 -11.49 21.71 -27.87
CA LEU A 340 -11.08 23.11 -27.74
C LEU A 340 -10.82 23.76 -29.12
N VAL A 341 -10.14 23.05 -30.02
CA VAL A 341 -9.93 23.51 -31.41
C VAL A 341 -11.26 23.67 -32.15
N ALA A 342 -12.19 22.72 -31.98
CA ALA A 342 -13.54 22.83 -32.59
C ALA A 342 -14.30 24.03 -32.07
N VAL A 343 -14.24 24.33 -30.78
CA VAL A 343 -14.85 25.53 -30.18
C VAL A 343 -14.24 26.82 -30.77
N ILE A 344 -12.90 26.87 -30.84
CA ILE A 344 -12.19 28.00 -31.45
C ILE A 344 -12.65 28.19 -32.93
N PHE A 345 -12.71 27.09 -33.69
CA PHE A 345 -13.18 27.13 -35.08
C PHE A 345 -14.59 27.64 -35.19
N LEU A 346 -15.52 27.18 -34.35
CA LEU A 346 -16.91 27.68 -34.30
C LEU A 346 -16.96 29.18 -33.99
N ILE A 347 -16.14 29.64 -33.03
CA ILE A 347 -16.05 31.07 -32.72
C ILE A 347 -15.59 31.88 -33.95
N ILE A 348 -14.58 31.37 -34.67
CA ILE A 348 -14.07 32.01 -35.89
C ILE A 348 -15.16 32.05 -36.97
N VAL A 349 -15.89 30.96 -37.19
CA VAL A 349 -16.97 30.89 -38.16
C VAL A 349 -18.07 31.88 -37.80
N VAL A 350 -18.54 31.86 -36.54
CA VAL A 350 -19.60 32.79 -36.06
C VAL A 350 -19.17 34.25 -36.17
N THR A 351 -17.91 34.55 -35.83
CA THR A 351 -17.40 35.94 -35.97
C THR A 351 -17.27 36.38 -37.42
N ASN A 352 -16.91 35.47 -38.32
CA ASN A 352 -16.82 35.77 -39.75
C ASN A 352 -18.22 35.94 -40.40
N GLU A 353 -19.20 35.10 -40.04
CA GLU A 353 -20.59 35.29 -40.49
C GLU A 353 -21.17 36.59 -39.95
N LYS A 354 -20.91 36.94 -38.70
CA LYS A 354 -21.30 38.21 -38.11
C LYS A 354 -20.73 39.41 -38.89
N LYS A 355 -19.43 39.33 -39.26
CA LYS A 355 -18.82 40.38 -40.11
C LYS A 355 -19.47 40.51 -41.47
N LYS A 356 -19.88 39.38 -42.09
CA LYS A 356 -20.61 39.42 -43.37
C LYS A 356 -22.00 40.05 -43.21
N VAL A 357 -22.71 39.71 -42.14
CA VAL A 357 -24.02 40.30 -41.84
C VAL A 357 -23.89 41.78 -41.56
N ASP A 358 -22.89 42.20 -40.78
CA ASP A 358 -22.59 43.60 -40.47
C ASP A 358 -22.25 44.39 -41.76
N LEU A 359 -21.50 43.78 -42.70
CA LEU A 359 -21.17 44.38 -43.98
C LEU A 359 -22.41 44.51 -44.87
N ALA A 360 -23.24 43.46 -44.95
CA ALA A 360 -24.51 43.50 -45.70
C ALA A 360 -25.51 44.54 -45.14
N GLU A 361 -25.57 44.61 -43.78
CA GLU A 361 -26.40 45.67 -43.15
C GLU A 361 -25.87 47.08 -43.45
N ARG A 362 -24.54 47.28 -43.43
CA ARG A 362 -23.94 48.57 -43.79
C ARG A 362 -24.25 48.97 -45.21
N LEU A 363 -24.09 48.05 -46.19
CA LEU A 363 -24.39 48.27 -47.57
C LEU A 363 -25.88 48.55 -47.82
N THR A 364 -26.75 47.85 -47.08
CA THR A 364 -28.20 48.07 -47.13
C THR A 364 -28.62 49.43 -46.55
N ARG A 365 -27.94 49.80 -45.42
CA ARG A 365 -28.16 51.10 -44.77
C ARG A 365 -27.68 52.29 -45.64
N GLU A 366 -26.50 52.15 -46.29
CA GLU A 366 -26.00 53.15 -47.22
C GLU A 366 -26.93 53.37 -48.41
N SER A 367 -27.47 52.27 -48.96
CA SER A 367 -28.48 52.35 -50.08
C SER A 367 -29.79 53.01 -49.67
N ASN A 368 -30.25 52.72 -48.43
CA ASN A 368 -31.48 53.33 -47.92
C ASN A 368 -31.28 54.73 -47.29
N GLY A 369 -29.99 55.01 -46.85
CA GLY A 369 -29.65 56.27 -46.15
C GLY A 369 -29.64 57.50 -47.04
N GLN A 370 -29.40 57.35 -48.35
CA GLN A 370 -29.48 58.47 -49.34
C GLN A 370 -30.86 59.02 -49.47
N LEU A 371 -31.91 58.33 -49.06
CA LEU A 371 -33.31 58.73 -49.19
C LEU A 371 -33.95 59.33 -47.92
N LYS A 372 -33.31 59.24 -46.76
CA LYS A 372 -33.90 59.68 -45.48
C LYS A 372 -33.04 60.64 -44.64
N VAL A 373 -32.06 61.28 -45.22
CA VAL A 373 -30.92 61.91 -44.53
C VAL A 373 -31.24 63.18 -43.71
N LEU A 374 -32.35 63.81 -43.81
CA LEU A 374 -32.50 65.15 -43.20
C LEU A 374 -33.44 65.25 -41.97
N ASN A 375 -34.25 64.23 -41.68
CA ASN A 375 -35.24 64.36 -40.59
C ASN A 375 -35.09 63.43 -39.40
N ASP A 376 -34.13 62.49 -39.42
CA ASP A 376 -34.05 61.46 -38.35
C ASP A 376 -32.75 61.43 -37.57
N GLU A 377 -31.75 62.30 -37.86
CA GLU A 377 -30.41 62.21 -37.18
C GLU A 377 -30.46 62.45 -35.67
N LEU A 378 -31.34 63.30 -35.20
CA LEU A 378 -31.43 63.61 -33.77
C LEU A 378 -32.19 62.52 -32.98
N ARG A 379 -33.14 61.85 -33.59
CA ARG A 379 -33.86 60.70 -32.98
C ARG A 379 -33.00 59.44 -32.97
N LYS A 380 -32.17 59.22 -33.99
CA LYS A 380 -31.32 58.04 -34.11
C LYS A 380 -30.22 58.04 -33.11
N SER A 381 -29.61 59.17 -32.80
CA SER A 381 -28.48 59.24 -31.86
C SER A 381 -28.86 58.80 -30.44
N ASN A 382 -30.05 59.17 -29.98
CA ASN A 382 -30.52 58.76 -28.64
C ASN A 382 -30.98 57.28 -28.58
N LEU A 383 -31.48 56.74 -29.72
CA LEU A 383 -31.84 55.33 -29.80
C LEU A 383 -30.57 54.39 -29.81
N LEU A 384 -29.59 54.79 -30.61
CA LEU A 384 -28.34 54.03 -30.71
C LEU A 384 -27.54 54.00 -29.38
N LEU A 385 -27.62 55.07 -28.59
CA LEU A 385 -26.97 55.11 -27.28
C LEU A 385 -27.64 54.16 -26.28
N ARG A 386 -28.98 54.04 -26.34
CA ARG A 386 -29.72 53.08 -25.49
C ARG A 386 -29.51 51.63 -25.90
N GLU A 387 -29.48 51.34 -27.22
CA GLU A 387 -29.18 49.98 -27.70
C GLU A 387 -27.75 49.54 -27.36
N SER A 388 -26.79 50.47 -27.51
CA SER A 388 -25.37 50.19 -27.13
C SER A 388 -25.23 49.86 -25.64
N ASN A 389 -25.98 50.59 -24.79
CA ASN A 389 -25.94 50.27 -23.34
C ASN A 389 -26.65 48.97 -23.03
N GLN A 390 -27.81 48.67 -23.66
CA GLN A 390 -28.51 47.38 -23.47
C GLN A 390 -27.69 46.18 -23.98
N ILE A 391 -27.01 46.37 -25.12
CA ILE A 391 -26.12 45.35 -25.66
C ILE A 391 -24.93 45.09 -24.71
N LYS A 392 -24.36 46.16 -24.15
CA LYS A 392 -23.28 46.09 -23.20
C LYS A 392 -23.68 45.31 -21.94
N ASP A 393 -24.87 45.58 -21.41
CA ASP A 393 -25.41 44.89 -20.22
C ASP A 393 -25.74 43.41 -20.53
N SER A 394 -26.27 43.13 -21.73
CA SER A 394 -26.55 41.75 -22.18
C SER A 394 -25.27 40.93 -22.38
N TYR A 395 -24.23 41.54 -22.97
CA TYR A 395 -22.91 40.86 -23.09
C TYR A 395 -22.26 40.59 -21.75
N LEU A 396 -22.40 41.53 -20.83
CA LEU A 396 -21.84 41.36 -19.49
C LEU A 396 -22.52 40.22 -18.71
N GLY A 397 -23.86 40.14 -18.83
CA GLY A 397 -24.64 39.06 -18.24
C GLY A 397 -24.28 37.69 -18.84
N HIS A 398 -24.04 37.64 -20.16
CA HIS A 398 -23.63 36.41 -20.83
C HIS A 398 -22.20 35.95 -20.42
N TYR A 399 -21.28 36.89 -20.30
CA TYR A 399 -19.93 36.63 -19.84
C TYR A 399 -19.90 36.14 -18.39
N LEU A 400 -20.72 36.73 -17.53
CA LEU A 400 -20.84 36.30 -16.13
C LEU A 400 -21.45 34.90 -16.02
N ASN A 401 -22.44 34.55 -16.82
CA ASN A 401 -22.99 33.20 -16.85
C ASN A 401 -21.98 32.19 -17.36
N MET A 402 -21.18 32.51 -18.37
CA MET A 402 -20.14 31.65 -18.91
C MET A 402 -19.02 31.41 -17.88
N CYS A 403 -18.68 32.43 -17.10
CA CYS A 403 -17.74 32.27 -15.98
C CYS A 403 -18.30 31.38 -14.87
N SER A 404 -19.60 31.52 -14.57
CA SER A 404 -20.28 30.66 -13.58
C SER A 404 -20.31 29.20 -14.03
N ASP A 405 -20.65 28.95 -15.29
CA ASP A 405 -20.66 27.59 -15.86
C ASP A 405 -19.28 26.93 -15.88
N TYR A 406 -18.24 27.72 -16.08
CA TYR A 406 -16.86 27.25 -16.00
C TYR A 406 -16.45 26.84 -14.56
N ILE A 407 -16.86 27.66 -13.60
CA ILE A 407 -16.63 27.36 -12.16
C ILE A 407 -17.39 26.09 -11.76
N ASP A 408 -18.63 25.94 -12.18
CA ASP A 408 -19.43 24.75 -11.95
C ASP A 408 -18.86 23.50 -12.66
N GLY A 409 -18.25 23.71 -13.83
CA GLY A 409 -17.49 22.68 -14.56
C GLY A 409 -16.25 22.20 -13.79
N MET A 410 -15.52 23.12 -13.21
CA MET A 410 -14.36 22.84 -12.36
C MET A 410 -14.74 22.11 -11.06
N ASP A 411 -15.87 22.47 -10.45
CA ASP A 411 -16.35 21.76 -9.25
C ASP A 411 -16.89 20.35 -9.57
N ARG A 412 -17.48 20.16 -10.72
CA ARG A 412 -17.88 18.84 -11.24
C ARG A 412 -16.64 17.97 -11.53
N TYR A 413 -15.62 18.53 -12.16
CA TYR A 413 -14.35 17.86 -12.38
C TYR A 413 -13.67 17.46 -11.06
N ARG A 414 -13.64 18.36 -10.08
CA ARG A 414 -13.17 18.08 -8.72
C ARG A 414 -13.97 16.95 -8.03
N SER A 415 -15.28 16.95 -8.23
CA SER A 415 -16.17 15.90 -7.71
C SER A 415 -15.93 14.56 -8.40
N SER A 416 -15.63 14.58 -9.70
CA SER A 416 -15.24 13.41 -10.48
C SER A 416 -13.90 12.83 -10.03
N ILE A 417 -12.90 13.68 -9.80
CA ILE A 417 -11.61 13.27 -9.22
C ILE A 417 -11.78 12.70 -7.80
N ARG A 418 -12.68 13.28 -7.00
CA ARG A 418 -13.03 12.72 -5.68
C ARG A 418 -13.67 11.34 -5.79
N LYS A 419 -14.46 11.11 -6.83
CA LYS A 419 -15.09 9.82 -7.10
C LYS A 419 -14.07 8.79 -7.56
N ILE A 420 -13.17 9.19 -8.43
CA ILE A 420 -12.01 8.37 -8.88
C ILE A 420 -11.11 8.02 -7.70
N ALA A 421 -10.84 8.98 -6.81
CA ALA A 421 -10.07 8.75 -5.59
C ALA A 421 -10.77 7.77 -4.60
N LYS A 422 -12.10 7.69 -4.62
CA LYS A 422 -12.87 6.75 -3.80
C LYS A 422 -12.95 5.34 -4.40
N GLU A 423 -12.89 5.23 -5.72
CA GLU A 423 -13.17 3.99 -6.44
C GLU A 423 -11.89 3.28 -6.92
N GLU A 424 -10.73 3.98 -7.06
CA GLU A 424 -9.56 3.47 -7.78
C GLU A 424 -8.23 3.42 -6.99
N GLY A 425 -8.21 3.71 -5.68
CA GLY A 425 -7.07 3.50 -4.78
C GLY A 425 -6.00 4.61 -4.72
N GLU A 426 -4.95 4.34 -3.95
CA GLU A 426 -3.97 5.32 -3.44
C GLU A 426 -3.22 6.13 -4.49
N HIS A 427 -2.89 5.54 -5.62
CA HIS A 427 -2.13 6.22 -6.67
C HIS A 427 -2.94 7.31 -7.40
N ALA A 428 -4.22 7.08 -7.58
CA ALA A 428 -5.13 8.07 -8.16
C ALA A 428 -5.37 9.24 -7.19
N LEU A 429 -5.43 8.96 -5.89
CA LEU A 429 -5.58 9.97 -4.84
C LEU A 429 -4.36 10.89 -4.74
N LEU A 430 -3.16 10.36 -4.86
CA LEU A 430 -1.91 11.17 -4.86
C LEU A 430 -1.83 12.12 -6.06
N ASN A 431 -2.32 11.71 -7.20
CA ASN A 431 -2.39 12.58 -8.37
C ASN A 431 -3.50 13.63 -8.23
N ALA A 432 -4.63 13.29 -7.62
CA ALA A 432 -5.71 14.22 -7.34
C ALA A 432 -5.35 15.25 -6.26
N LEU A 433 -4.60 14.86 -5.21
CA LEU A 433 -4.10 15.78 -4.19
C LEU A 433 -3.04 16.74 -4.74
N LYS A 434 -2.22 16.31 -5.71
CA LYS A 434 -1.31 17.22 -6.43
C LYS A 434 -2.07 18.25 -7.26
N SER A 435 -3.25 17.90 -7.78
CA SER A 435 -4.09 18.83 -8.54
C SER A 435 -4.83 19.84 -7.65
N LYS A 436 -4.95 19.57 -6.34
CA LYS A 436 -5.66 20.47 -5.42
C LYS A 436 -4.97 21.83 -5.28
N GLU A 437 -3.65 21.83 -5.18
CA GLU A 437 -2.85 23.06 -5.10
C GLU A 437 -2.88 23.85 -6.41
N PHE A 438 -2.85 23.15 -7.54
CA PHE A 438 -3.02 23.73 -8.87
C PHE A 438 -4.42 24.35 -9.04
N MET A 439 -5.46 23.67 -8.59
CA MET A 439 -6.83 24.14 -8.72
C MET A 439 -7.13 25.36 -7.84
N GLU A 440 -6.54 25.40 -6.63
CA GLU A 440 -6.64 26.57 -5.75
C GLU A 440 -5.86 27.76 -6.29
N GLN A 441 -4.73 27.54 -6.95
CA GLN A 441 -3.98 28.60 -7.65
C GLN A 441 -4.73 29.14 -8.87
N GLU A 442 -5.31 28.26 -9.69
CA GLU A 442 -6.11 28.66 -10.86
C GLU A 442 -7.38 29.40 -10.44
N LEU A 443 -8.04 28.95 -9.39
CA LEU A 443 -9.25 29.62 -8.86
C LEU A 443 -8.91 31.00 -8.28
N ALA A 444 -7.80 31.12 -7.56
CA ALA A 444 -7.33 32.40 -7.04
C ALA A 444 -6.92 33.36 -8.17
N GLY A 445 -6.29 32.85 -9.23
CA GLY A 445 -5.95 33.61 -10.42
C GLY A 445 -7.20 34.09 -11.16
N PHE A 446 -8.21 33.24 -11.30
CA PHE A 446 -9.47 33.58 -11.92
C PHE A 446 -10.24 34.68 -11.16
N TYR A 447 -10.35 34.59 -9.84
CA TYR A 447 -11.01 35.64 -9.05
C TYR A 447 -10.24 36.96 -9.09
N ALA A 448 -8.92 36.92 -9.07
CA ALA A 448 -8.12 38.13 -9.16
C ALA A 448 -8.31 38.84 -10.52
N GLN A 449 -8.34 38.08 -11.61
CA GLN A 449 -8.55 38.60 -12.96
C GLN A 449 -10.01 39.06 -13.19
N PHE A 450 -10.96 38.37 -12.57
CA PHE A 450 -12.36 38.78 -12.59
C PHE A 450 -12.56 40.13 -11.86
N ASP A 451 -12.02 40.26 -10.66
CA ASP A 451 -12.13 41.50 -9.87
C ASP A 451 -11.47 42.67 -10.60
N GLU A 452 -10.27 42.46 -11.18
CA GLU A 452 -9.58 43.51 -11.97
C GLU A 452 -10.38 43.94 -13.19
N THR A 453 -10.83 43.00 -14.00
CA THR A 453 -11.62 43.28 -15.20
C THR A 453 -12.98 43.92 -14.87
N PHE A 454 -13.62 43.50 -13.78
CA PHE A 454 -14.89 44.06 -13.34
C PHE A 454 -14.74 45.50 -12.87
N LEU A 455 -13.68 45.81 -12.12
CA LEU A 455 -13.43 47.15 -11.63
C LEU A 455 -12.93 48.10 -12.72
N GLU A 456 -12.25 47.62 -13.76
CA GLU A 456 -11.92 48.40 -14.95
C GLU A 456 -13.16 48.78 -15.78
N LEU A 457 -14.13 47.86 -15.91
CA LEU A 457 -15.37 48.08 -16.64
C LEU A 457 -16.37 48.98 -15.89
N PHE A 458 -16.32 48.95 -14.56
CA PHE A 458 -17.20 49.72 -13.68
C PHE A 458 -16.39 50.51 -12.64
N PRO A 459 -15.67 51.56 -13.07
CA PRO A 459 -14.82 52.32 -12.13
C PRO A 459 -15.60 52.97 -10.99
N ASP A 460 -16.88 53.24 -11.21
CA ASP A 460 -17.75 53.83 -10.19
C ASP A 460 -18.44 52.80 -9.28
N PHE A 461 -18.26 51.50 -9.51
CA PHE A 461 -18.92 50.45 -8.70
C PHE A 461 -18.56 50.52 -7.23
N ILE A 462 -17.26 50.55 -6.91
CA ILE A 462 -16.81 50.63 -5.52
C ILE A 462 -17.24 51.92 -4.82
N PRO A 463 -17.12 53.09 -5.45
CA PRO A 463 -17.69 54.31 -4.89
C PRO A 463 -19.20 54.22 -4.63
N GLN A 464 -19.98 53.70 -5.58
CA GLN A 464 -21.44 53.56 -5.43
C GLN A 464 -21.78 52.48 -4.35
N LEU A 465 -21.05 51.37 -4.28
CA LEU A 465 -21.23 50.35 -3.26
C LEU A 465 -20.93 50.90 -1.86
N ASN A 466 -19.86 51.69 -1.74
CA ASN A 466 -19.49 52.30 -0.48
C ASN A 466 -20.48 53.32 0.07
N VAL A 467 -21.28 53.95 -0.81
CA VAL A 467 -22.40 54.81 -0.41
C VAL A 467 -23.53 53.99 0.27
N LEU A 468 -23.68 52.73 -0.08
CA LEU A 468 -24.72 51.84 0.44
C LEU A 468 -24.25 51.06 1.68
N LEU A 469 -22.94 51.00 1.95
CA LEU A 469 -22.38 50.26 3.08
C LEU A 469 -22.14 51.18 4.29
N GLN A 470 -22.27 50.64 5.49
CA GLN A 470 -21.91 51.31 6.72
C GLN A 470 -20.41 51.59 6.76
N GLU A 471 -19.97 52.64 7.44
CA GLU A 471 -18.56 53.11 7.45
C GLU A 471 -17.53 52.05 7.83
N ASP A 472 -17.89 51.10 8.68
CA ASP A 472 -17.05 49.98 9.13
C ASP A 472 -16.93 48.83 8.12
N ARG A 473 -17.77 48.81 7.06
CA ARG A 473 -17.81 47.77 6.03
C ARG A 473 -17.45 48.26 4.62
N GLN A 474 -16.92 49.47 4.51
CA GLN A 474 -16.56 50.04 3.21
C GLN A 474 -15.32 49.33 2.61
N VAL A 475 -15.40 49.00 1.35
CA VAL A 475 -14.31 48.36 0.60
C VAL A 475 -13.25 49.41 0.24
N LYS A 476 -12.00 49.22 0.77
CA LYS A 476 -10.87 50.04 0.40
C LYS A 476 -10.20 49.48 -0.86
N THR A 477 -10.24 50.27 -1.94
CA THR A 477 -9.45 49.97 -3.12
C THR A 477 -8.00 50.27 -2.88
N SER A 478 -7.12 49.25 -2.86
CA SER A 478 -5.68 49.50 -2.99
C SER A 478 -5.35 49.65 -4.47
N VAL A 479 -5.41 50.88 -4.97
CA VAL A 479 -4.84 51.20 -6.28
C VAL A 479 -3.32 51.15 -6.09
N LYS A 480 -2.67 50.15 -6.64
CA LYS A 480 -1.22 50.23 -6.90
C LYS A 480 -1.03 51.08 -8.14
N ASN A 481 -0.50 52.25 -7.98
CA ASN A 481 0.09 53.07 -9.07
C ASN A 481 1.17 52.28 -9.78
#